data_ba13330ff2de4564de1444971fa5f34c
#
_entry.id   ba13330ff2de4564de1444971fa5f34c
#
_cell.length_a   1.000
_cell.length_b   1.000
_cell.length_c   1.000
_cell.angle_alpha   90.00
_cell.angle_beta   90.00
_cell.angle_gamma   90.00
#
_symmetry.space_group_name_H-M   'P 1'
#
loop_
_entity.id
_entity.type
_entity.pdbx_description
1 polymer ?
#
loop_
_entity_poly.entity_id
_entity_poly.type
_entity_poly.pdbx_seq_one_letter_code
_entity_poly.pdbx_strand_id
1 'polypeptide(L)'
;MKFFFYADNLNPSQLKRRAPEHKFLFTAYLPDHSIQFCRWSTQWRCGLASVIPSPGEKVWGAVFEITDEDLKILDDFEGDVPQGAYRHLPVTVITEEGEKLLVTTHAANPIGKFKPKEHYIDWVLKGIKQWKLSEECTEQWKAYKPA
;
A
#
# COMPACT_ATOMS: atom_id res chain seq x y z
N MET A 1 2.65 9.33 -13.68
CA MET A 1 3.12 7.94 -13.55
C MET A 1 2.05 7.07 -12.88
N LYS A 2 2.01 5.81 -13.22
CA LYS A 2 1.07 4.86 -12.58
C LYS A 2 1.68 4.29 -11.31
N PHE A 3 0.98 4.44 -10.21
CA PHE A 3 1.45 4.05 -8.89
C PHE A 3 0.44 3.11 -8.20
N PHE A 4 0.95 2.03 -7.61
CA PHE A 4 0.15 1.02 -6.94
C PHE A 4 0.18 1.23 -5.43
N PHE A 5 -0.98 1.46 -4.82
CA PHE A 5 -1.14 1.55 -3.38
C PHE A 5 -1.87 0.33 -2.85
N TYR A 6 -1.43 -0.19 -1.72
CA TYR A 6 -1.95 -1.44 -1.15
C TYR A 6 -2.23 -1.38 0.35
N ALA A 7 -1.92 -0.25 1.00
CA ALA A 7 -2.04 -0.12 2.46
C ALA A 7 -2.65 1.22 2.87
N ASP A 8 -2.00 1.95 3.78
CA ASP A 8 -2.58 3.16 4.38
C ASP A 8 -2.84 4.29 3.39
N ASN A 9 -2.07 4.39 2.31
CA ASN A 9 -2.34 5.38 1.27
C ASN A 9 -3.63 5.11 0.47
N LEU A 10 -4.25 3.96 0.65
CA LEU A 10 -5.59 3.71 0.09
C LEU A 10 -6.66 4.55 0.81
N ASN A 11 -6.40 4.99 2.03
CA ASN A 11 -7.35 5.84 2.73
C ASN A 11 -7.48 7.19 2.00
N PRO A 12 -8.69 7.58 1.57
CA PRO A 12 -8.87 8.77 0.73
C PRO A 12 -8.46 10.07 1.43
N SER A 13 -8.63 10.17 2.74
CA SER A 13 -8.20 11.36 3.50
C SER A 13 -6.67 11.51 3.48
N GLN A 14 -5.96 10.41 3.63
CA GLN A 14 -4.51 10.40 3.60
C GLN A 14 -3.99 10.64 2.20
N LEU A 15 -4.57 9.97 1.21
CA LEU A 15 -4.15 10.10 -0.18
C LEU A 15 -4.32 11.52 -0.69
N LYS A 16 -5.41 12.19 -0.31
CA LYS A 16 -5.65 13.59 -0.69
C LYS A 16 -4.55 14.53 -0.18
N ARG A 17 -4.01 14.25 1.02
CA ARG A 17 -2.94 15.07 1.59
C ARG A 17 -1.58 14.77 0.98
N ARG A 18 -1.33 13.52 0.60
CA ARG A 18 -0.02 13.05 0.13
C ARG A 18 0.13 13.05 -1.37
N ALA A 19 -0.99 12.94 -2.08
CA ALA A 19 -1.02 12.96 -3.55
C ALA A 19 -2.26 13.75 -4.00
N PRO A 20 -2.26 15.08 -3.85
CA PRO A 20 -3.46 15.90 -4.09
C PRO A 20 -3.98 15.83 -5.52
N GLU A 21 -3.14 15.51 -6.50
CA GLU A 21 -3.52 15.42 -7.91
C GLU A 21 -3.79 13.98 -8.37
N HIS A 22 -3.88 13.03 -7.43
CA HIS A 22 -4.11 11.63 -7.78
C HIS A 22 -5.40 11.42 -8.57
N LYS A 23 -5.38 10.44 -9.47
CA LYS A 23 -6.57 9.99 -10.20
C LYS A 23 -6.65 8.47 -10.09
N PHE A 24 -7.78 7.96 -9.60
CA PHE A 24 -8.03 6.53 -9.57
C PHE A 24 -8.15 5.99 -10.99
N LEU A 25 -7.45 4.88 -11.27
CA LEU A 25 -7.53 4.22 -12.57
C LEU A 25 -8.28 2.90 -12.49
N PHE A 26 -7.81 1.95 -11.71
CA PHE A 26 -8.42 0.63 -11.58
C PHE A 26 -7.87 -0.12 -10.37
N THR A 27 -8.56 -1.18 -9.98
CA THR A 27 -8.06 -2.12 -8.98
C THR A 27 -7.25 -3.23 -9.64
N ALA A 28 -6.27 -3.75 -8.94
CA ALA A 28 -5.38 -4.78 -9.45
C ALA A 28 -4.77 -5.57 -8.29
N TYR A 29 -4.07 -6.66 -8.61
CA TYR A 29 -3.29 -7.36 -7.60
C TYR A 29 -1.85 -7.56 -8.05
N LEU A 30 -0.97 -7.60 -7.08
CA LEU A 30 0.45 -7.88 -7.27
C LEU A 30 0.68 -9.36 -6.99
N PRO A 31 1.01 -10.17 -8.01
CA PRO A 31 1.24 -11.60 -7.80
C PRO A 31 2.57 -11.87 -7.12
N ASP A 32 2.67 -13.02 -6.46
CA ASP A 32 3.89 -13.53 -5.83
C ASP A 32 4.48 -12.60 -4.78
N HIS A 33 3.59 -11.93 -4.04
CA HIS A 33 3.94 -11.07 -2.92
C HIS A 33 2.92 -11.26 -1.80
N SER A 34 3.34 -10.93 -0.58
CA SER A 34 2.47 -10.86 0.59
C SER A 34 2.72 -9.55 1.32
N ILE A 35 1.80 -9.17 2.20
CA ILE A 35 1.98 -8.00 3.07
C ILE A 35 2.64 -8.47 4.36
N GLN A 36 3.70 -7.75 4.76
CA GLN A 36 4.33 -7.93 6.06
C GLN A 36 4.47 -6.57 6.74
N PHE A 37 4.33 -6.56 8.05
CA PHE A 37 4.46 -5.34 8.85
C PHE A 37 5.90 -5.28 9.36
N CYS A 38 6.80 -4.81 8.50
CA CYS A 38 8.26 -4.94 8.67
C CYS A 38 8.98 -3.65 9.04
N ARG A 39 8.24 -2.55 9.24
CA ARG A 39 8.77 -1.26 9.73
C ARG A 39 7.92 -0.81 10.90
N TRP A 40 8.53 -0.07 11.82
CA TRP A 40 7.82 0.50 12.95
C TRP A 40 7.52 1.97 12.70
N SER A 41 6.28 2.38 12.94
CA SER A 41 5.86 3.78 12.88
C SER A 41 5.72 4.35 14.28
N THR A 42 6.41 5.45 14.55
CA THR A 42 6.26 6.17 15.82
C THR A 42 4.93 6.93 15.86
N GLN A 43 4.44 7.37 14.71
CA GLN A 43 3.15 8.07 14.60
C GLN A 43 1.99 7.13 14.87
N TRP A 44 1.95 5.98 14.20
CA TRP A 44 0.90 4.96 14.39
C TRP A 44 1.12 4.09 15.62
N ARG A 45 2.37 4.03 16.12
CA ARG A 45 2.80 3.14 17.20
C ARG A 45 2.53 1.67 16.89
N CYS A 46 2.81 1.28 15.67
CA CYS A 46 2.61 -0.10 15.22
C CYS A 46 3.45 -0.39 13.99
N GLY A 47 3.35 -1.64 13.52
CA GLY A 47 3.98 -2.05 12.28
C GLY A 47 3.35 -1.42 11.06
N LEU A 48 4.18 -0.98 10.13
CA LEU A 48 3.76 -0.48 8.82
C LEU A 48 3.95 -1.57 7.78
N ALA A 49 3.02 -1.62 6.85
CA ALA A 49 2.98 -2.63 5.80
C ALA A 49 4.00 -2.38 4.70
N SER A 50 4.51 -3.46 4.15
CA SER A 50 5.23 -3.50 2.88
C SER A 50 4.88 -4.78 2.14
N VAL A 51 5.06 -4.76 0.82
CA VAL A 51 5.00 -5.98 0.01
C VAL A 51 6.36 -6.67 0.07
N ILE A 52 6.33 -7.96 0.22
CA ILE A 52 7.53 -8.82 0.30
C ILE A 52 7.33 -9.98 -0.69
N PRO A 53 8.36 -10.41 -1.42
CA PRO A 53 8.24 -11.55 -2.31
C PRO A 53 7.73 -12.79 -1.57
N SER A 54 6.71 -13.43 -2.13
CA SER A 54 6.07 -14.60 -1.53
C SER A 54 5.39 -15.43 -2.63
N PRO A 55 6.04 -16.49 -3.15
CA PRO A 55 5.50 -17.26 -4.26
C PRO A 55 4.09 -17.78 -3.99
N GLY A 56 3.20 -17.59 -4.97
CA GLY A 56 1.84 -18.09 -4.90
C GLY A 56 0.84 -17.20 -4.18
N GLU A 57 1.30 -16.18 -3.48
CA GLU A 57 0.42 -15.23 -2.79
C GLU A 57 0.21 -13.97 -3.62
N LYS A 58 -0.77 -13.18 -3.28
CA LYS A 58 -1.06 -11.94 -3.99
C LYS A 58 -1.51 -10.84 -3.05
N VAL A 59 -1.21 -9.59 -3.45
CA VAL A 59 -1.59 -8.40 -2.71
C VAL A 59 -2.53 -7.56 -3.57
N TRP A 60 -3.74 -7.36 -3.08
CA TRP A 60 -4.71 -6.49 -3.74
C TRP A 60 -4.42 -5.03 -3.45
N GLY A 61 -4.69 -4.18 -4.43
CA GLY A 61 -4.54 -2.75 -4.28
C GLY A 61 -5.19 -2.00 -5.43
N ALA A 62 -4.84 -0.74 -5.56
CA ALA A 62 -5.39 0.14 -6.60
C ALA A 62 -4.27 0.91 -7.29
N VAL A 63 -4.44 1.13 -8.58
CA VAL A 63 -3.50 1.88 -9.39
C VAL A 63 -4.06 3.28 -9.63
N PHE A 64 -3.20 4.26 -9.41
CA PHE A 64 -3.53 5.68 -9.56
C PHE A 64 -2.54 6.34 -10.51
N GLU A 65 -3.01 7.33 -11.24
CA GLU A 65 -2.13 8.26 -11.92
C GLU A 65 -1.73 9.34 -10.91
N ILE A 66 -0.43 9.56 -10.74
CA ILE A 66 0.09 10.60 -9.86
C ILE A 66 1.10 11.46 -10.61
N THR A 67 1.27 12.70 -10.15
CA THR A 67 2.26 13.64 -10.72
C THR A 67 3.62 13.47 -10.05
N ASP A 68 4.65 14.09 -10.63
CA ASP A 68 5.98 14.11 -10.01
C ASP A 68 5.95 14.84 -8.66
N GLU A 69 5.14 15.89 -8.54
CA GLU A 69 4.93 16.62 -7.29
C GLU A 69 4.25 15.74 -6.23
N ASP A 70 3.25 14.96 -6.63
CA ASP A 70 2.60 13.99 -5.74
C ASP A 70 3.62 13.00 -5.20
N LEU A 71 4.47 12.46 -6.06
CA LEU A 71 5.48 11.48 -5.67
C LEU A 71 6.45 12.08 -4.65
N LYS A 72 6.84 13.33 -4.85
CA LYS A 72 7.73 14.04 -3.94
C LYS A 72 7.08 14.21 -2.56
N ILE A 73 5.81 14.58 -2.52
CA ILE A 73 5.06 14.70 -1.26
C ILE A 73 4.96 13.35 -0.56
N LEU A 74 4.62 12.30 -1.33
CA LEU A 74 4.56 10.94 -0.79
C LEU A 74 5.87 10.51 -0.16
N ASP A 75 6.99 10.78 -0.83
CA ASP A 75 8.31 10.42 -0.33
C ASP A 75 8.65 11.19 0.95
N ASP A 76 8.23 12.46 1.04
CA ASP A 76 8.45 13.27 2.24
C ASP A 76 7.63 12.78 3.43
N PHE A 77 6.45 12.17 3.19
CA PHE A 77 5.59 11.64 4.25
C PHE A 77 6.04 10.28 4.80
N GLU A 78 7.13 9.73 4.35
CA GLU A 78 7.79 8.62 5.03
C GLU A 78 8.51 9.07 6.30
N GLY A 79 8.34 10.31 6.69
CA GLY A 79 9.13 11.03 7.68
C GLY A 79 9.09 10.55 9.10
N ASP A 80 8.17 9.66 9.50
CA ASP A 80 8.20 9.05 10.82
C ASP A 80 9.05 7.78 10.86
N VAL A 81 9.62 7.39 9.73
CA VAL A 81 10.59 6.31 9.60
C VAL A 81 11.89 6.90 9.00
N PRO A 82 13.04 6.25 9.20
CA PRO A 82 14.29 6.77 8.66
C PRO A 82 14.23 6.97 7.15
N GLN A 83 14.88 8.03 6.68
CA GLN A 83 15.00 8.30 5.25
C GLN A 83 15.59 7.08 4.55
N GLY A 84 15.01 6.69 3.41
CA GLY A 84 15.42 5.51 2.67
C GLY A 84 14.82 4.20 3.19
N ALA A 85 13.92 4.27 4.19
CA ALA A 85 13.22 3.09 4.68
C ALA A 85 12.34 2.45 3.60
N TYR A 86 11.77 3.27 2.74
CA TYR A 86 10.99 2.82 1.58
C TYR A 86 11.72 3.21 0.29
N ARG A 87 11.60 2.36 -0.72
CA ARG A 87 12.15 2.60 -2.05
C ARG A 87 11.06 2.46 -3.10
N HIS A 88 11.28 3.08 -4.25
CA HIS A 88 10.42 2.87 -5.41
C HIS A 88 10.75 1.49 -5.99
N LEU A 89 9.72 0.70 -6.26
CA LEU A 89 9.88 -0.64 -6.80
C LEU A 89 9.00 -0.78 -8.04
N PRO A 90 9.60 -1.04 -9.22
CA PRO A 90 8.81 -1.40 -10.40
C PRO A 90 8.19 -2.79 -10.19
N VAL A 91 6.90 -2.91 -10.43
CA VAL A 91 6.19 -4.18 -10.28
C VAL A 91 5.21 -4.37 -11.43
N THR A 92 4.91 -5.62 -11.74
CA THR A 92 3.86 -5.96 -12.69
C THR A 92 2.62 -6.39 -11.92
N VAL A 93 1.53 -5.64 -12.09
CA VAL A 93 0.23 -5.95 -11.49
C VAL A 93 -0.71 -6.53 -12.53
N ILE A 94 -1.73 -7.25 -12.07
CA ILE A 94 -2.71 -7.88 -12.93
C ILE A 94 -4.08 -7.30 -12.61
N THR A 95 -4.77 -6.78 -13.64
CA THR A 95 -6.12 -6.22 -13.48
C THR A 95 -7.16 -7.32 -13.33
N GLU A 96 -8.39 -6.95 -12.98
CA GLU A 96 -9.50 -7.91 -12.89
C GLU A 96 -9.77 -8.61 -14.22
N GLU A 97 -9.50 -7.96 -15.34
CA GLU A 97 -9.64 -8.54 -16.69
C GLU A 97 -8.43 -9.41 -17.08
N GLY A 98 -7.41 -9.51 -16.23
CA GLY A 98 -6.23 -10.31 -16.49
C GLY A 98 -5.14 -9.59 -17.27
N GLU A 99 -5.26 -8.28 -17.47
CA GLU A 99 -4.25 -7.48 -18.15
C GLU A 99 -3.05 -7.24 -17.24
N LYS A 100 -1.84 -7.42 -17.77
CA LYS A 100 -0.59 -7.18 -17.04
C LYS A 100 -0.07 -5.78 -17.32
N LEU A 101 0.26 -5.05 -16.27
CA LEU A 101 0.75 -3.67 -16.38
C LEU A 101 1.95 -3.45 -15.47
N LEU A 102 2.96 -2.78 -16.03
CA LEU A 102 4.12 -2.34 -15.24
C LEU A 102 3.79 -1.02 -14.56
N VAL A 103 3.93 -0.98 -13.26
CA VAL A 103 3.65 0.20 -12.42
C VAL A 103 4.75 0.34 -11.38
N THR A 104 4.70 1.42 -10.61
CA THR A 104 5.63 1.63 -9.50
C THR A 104 4.87 1.50 -8.18
N THR A 105 5.53 1.01 -7.15
CA THR A 105 5.01 1.02 -5.79
C THR A 105 6.11 1.39 -4.80
N HIS A 106 5.75 1.59 -3.55
CA HIS A 106 6.71 1.70 -2.45
C HIS A 106 6.90 0.34 -1.82
N ALA A 107 8.16 -0.03 -1.55
CA ALA A 107 8.49 -1.21 -0.77
C ALA A 107 9.53 -0.85 0.28
N ALA A 108 9.37 -1.40 1.48
CA ALA A 108 10.28 -1.14 2.58
C ALA A 108 11.47 -2.09 2.58
N ASN A 109 12.57 -1.62 3.15
CA ASN A 109 13.66 -2.49 3.56
C ASN A 109 13.29 -3.03 4.96
N PRO A 110 13.04 -4.34 5.11
CA PRO A 110 12.57 -4.88 6.38
C PRO A 110 13.62 -4.73 7.50
N ILE A 111 13.15 -4.37 8.69
CA ILE A 111 14.00 -4.32 9.90
C ILE A 111 13.50 -5.26 10.99
N GLY A 112 12.36 -5.89 10.82
CA GLY A 112 11.80 -6.81 11.79
C GLY A 112 10.40 -7.23 11.44
N LYS A 113 9.76 -7.91 12.37
CA LYS A 113 8.36 -8.29 12.26
C LYS A 113 7.62 -7.62 13.41
N PHE A 114 6.62 -6.81 13.06
CA PHE A 114 5.80 -6.07 14.01
C PHE A 114 4.35 -6.42 13.77
N LYS A 115 3.49 -6.01 14.68
CA LYS A 115 2.04 -6.16 14.49
C LYS A 115 1.41 -4.82 14.16
N PRO A 116 0.39 -4.80 13.30
CA PRO A 116 -0.40 -3.59 13.08
C PRO A 116 -1.32 -3.37 14.29
N LYS A 117 -1.83 -2.16 14.44
CA LYS A 117 -2.90 -1.88 15.39
C LYS A 117 -4.26 -1.87 14.68
N GLU A 118 -5.33 -2.09 15.46
CA GLU A 118 -6.68 -2.12 14.94
C GLU A 118 -7.04 -0.83 14.19
N HIS A 119 -6.69 0.34 14.74
CA HIS A 119 -7.00 1.62 14.10
C HIS A 119 -6.26 1.80 12.76
N TYR A 120 -5.06 1.24 12.61
CA TYR A 120 -4.34 1.25 11.35
C TYR A 120 -5.05 0.36 10.32
N ILE A 121 -5.46 -0.83 10.73
CA ILE A 121 -6.22 -1.74 9.88
C ILE A 121 -7.53 -1.09 9.42
N ASP A 122 -8.26 -0.45 10.35
CA ASP A 122 -9.51 0.24 10.05
C ASP A 122 -9.30 1.39 9.08
N TRP A 123 -8.19 2.09 9.20
CA TRP A 123 -7.80 3.17 8.29
C TRP A 123 -7.63 2.66 6.87
N VAL A 124 -6.94 1.53 6.72
CA VAL A 124 -6.76 0.87 5.41
C VAL A 124 -8.10 0.37 4.86
N LEU A 125 -8.94 -0.24 5.71
CA LEU A 125 -10.25 -0.77 5.30
C LEU A 125 -11.16 0.32 4.73
N LYS A 126 -11.08 1.54 5.23
CA LYS A 126 -11.82 2.67 4.65
C LYS A 126 -11.42 2.93 3.20
N GLY A 127 -10.13 2.81 2.89
CA GLY A 127 -9.64 2.94 1.53
C GLY A 127 -10.09 1.79 0.64
N ILE A 128 -10.03 0.58 1.14
CA ILE A 128 -10.49 -0.61 0.43
C ILE A 128 -11.96 -0.45 0.02
N LYS A 129 -12.79 0.03 0.93
CA LYS A 129 -14.20 0.30 0.66
C LYS A 129 -14.40 1.44 -0.34
N GLN A 130 -13.64 2.52 -0.19
CA GLN A 130 -13.74 3.71 -1.05
C GLN A 130 -13.50 3.35 -2.52
N TRP A 131 -12.48 2.57 -2.80
CA TRP A 131 -12.09 2.22 -4.16
C TRP A 131 -12.70 0.91 -4.64
N LYS A 132 -13.56 0.30 -3.84
CA LYS A 132 -14.29 -0.93 -4.17
C LYS A 132 -13.37 -2.08 -4.54
N LEU A 133 -12.34 -2.29 -3.73
CA LEU A 133 -11.48 -3.45 -3.88
C LEU A 133 -12.27 -4.73 -3.61
N SER A 134 -11.73 -5.87 -4.04
CA SER A 134 -12.42 -7.17 -3.92
C SER A 134 -12.72 -7.55 -2.48
N GLU A 135 -13.74 -8.41 -2.32
CA GLU A 135 -14.07 -9.02 -1.03
C GLU A 135 -12.87 -9.77 -0.45
N GLU A 136 -12.10 -10.43 -1.31
CA GLU A 136 -10.88 -11.12 -0.91
C GLU A 136 -9.89 -10.17 -0.21
N CYS A 137 -9.73 -8.96 -0.73
CA CYS A 137 -8.88 -7.93 -0.13
C CYS A 137 -9.38 -7.53 1.26
N THR A 138 -10.68 -7.30 1.38
CA THR A 138 -11.31 -6.96 2.66
C THR A 138 -11.08 -8.05 3.69
N GLU A 139 -11.32 -9.31 3.33
CA GLU A 139 -11.12 -10.44 4.23
C GLU A 139 -9.65 -10.60 4.63
N GLN A 140 -8.73 -10.38 3.70
CA GLN A 140 -7.30 -10.45 3.97
C GLN A 140 -6.90 -9.44 5.07
N TRP A 141 -7.37 -8.19 4.95
CA TRP A 141 -7.03 -7.15 5.93
C TRP A 141 -7.73 -7.37 7.28
N LYS A 142 -8.95 -7.89 7.27
CA LYS A 142 -9.66 -8.24 8.51
C LYS A 142 -9.03 -9.40 9.26
N ALA A 143 -8.29 -10.25 8.55
CA ALA A 143 -7.64 -11.42 9.14
C ALA A 143 -6.34 -11.08 9.88
N TYR A 144 -5.76 -9.91 9.68
CA TYR A 144 -4.56 -9.52 10.42
C TYR A 144 -4.86 -9.33 11.89
N LYS A 145 -4.00 -9.91 12.73
CA LYS A 145 -4.17 -9.81 14.18
C LYS A 145 -3.49 -8.55 14.71
N PRO A 146 -4.26 -7.61 15.31
CA PRO A 146 -3.67 -6.40 15.86
C PRO A 146 -2.84 -6.70 17.11
N ALA A 147 -1.94 -5.75 17.40
CA ALA A 147 -1.13 -5.79 18.61
C ALA A 147 -1.98 -5.60 19.85
#